data_9dde7cadc3e2cf68b7527f1d8fb87199
#
_entry.id   9dde7cadc3e2cf68b7527f1d8fb87199
#
_cell.length_a   1.000
_cell.length_b   1.000
_cell.length_c   1.000
_cell.angle_alpha   90.00
_cell.angle_beta   90.00
_cell.angle_gamma   90.00
#
_symmetry.space_group_name_H-M   'P 1'
#
loop_
_entity.id
_entity.type
_entity.pdbx_description
1 polymer ?
#
loop_
_entity_poly.entity_id
_entity_poly.type
_entity_poly.pdbx_seq_one_letter_code
_entity_poly.pdbx_strand_id
1 'polypeptide(L)'
;MIVYDEQCGSFAEDFVQINLFSESYAYTTDDIITCDDSSNDGIENFDLTIQNENILGGQDPNEFSVSYYESLEDAQAGNNTVSTDYTNTSNPQQIFARVEHIDAIGSNSGCYSISNFMIEVTGAVPDAISPVEYIVCEPIFSSNNQIFDLDSQNEIILDGQNVESFNITYHLSEEDALSGNNPLESQYENITNPQTIHVRVEDTNAFECYSTTSFDLVVCQIPEGISPNNDGYNDRFELKGYDVKSLKIYNRYGKLIFSTTNYADNWEGQSNDGNKIPVGTYFYHIIYDENLEKTGWVYVNY
;
A
#
# COMPACT_ATOMS: atom_id res chain seq x y z
N MET A 1 51.12 -42.78 -17.07
CA MET A 1 51.49 -44.21 -17.32
C MET A 1 52.75 -44.21 -18.19
N ILE A 2 53.77 -44.91 -17.75
CA ILE A 2 55.03 -45.04 -18.53
C ILE A 2 55.05 -46.46 -19.11
N VAL A 3 55.12 -46.59 -20.42
CA VAL A 3 55.24 -47.87 -21.08
C VAL A 3 56.64 -48.00 -21.65
N TYR A 4 57.36 -49.02 -21.21
CA TYR A 4 58.72 -49.31 -21.66
C TYR A 4 58.69 -50.38 -22.76
N ASP A 5 59.37 -50.13 -23.86
CA ASP A 5 59.67 -51.16 -24.85
C ASP A 5 61.12 -51.64 -24.61
N GLU A 6 61.24 -52.84 -24.07
CA GLU A 6 62.52 -53.45 -23.73
C GLU A 6 63.40 -53.81 -24.94
N GLN A 7 62.83 -53.93 -26.14
CA GLN A 7 63.53 -54.30 -27.37
C GLN A 7 64.17 -53.07 -28.07
N CYS A 8 63.58 -51.92 -27.96
CA CYS A 8 64.04 -50.70 -28.63
C CYS A 8 64.61 -49.67 -27.70
N GLY A 9 64.53 -49.85 -26.37
CA GLY A 9 64.99 -48.87 -25.38
C GLY A 9 64.25 -47.54 -25.41
N SER A 10 63.08 -47.55 -26.04
CA SER A 10 62.21 -46.36 -26.10
C SER A 10 61.12 -46.41 -25.04
N PHE A 11 60.70 -45.27 -24.53
CA PHE A 11 59.54 -45.16 -23.64
C PHE A 11 58.56 -44.11 -24.15
N ALA A 12 57.31 -44.30 -23.89
CA ALA A 12 56.26 -43.31 -24.12
C ALA A 12 55.64 -42.92 -22.73
N GLU A 13 55.55 -41.66 -22.53
CA GLU A 13 54.85 -41.11 -21.34
C GLU A 13 53.54 -40.50 -21.80
N ASP A 14 52.48 -40.83 -21.07
CA ASP A 14 51.17 -40.20 -21.23
C ASP A 14 50.77 -39.59 -19.87
N PHE A 15 50.32 -38.37 -19.92
CA PHE A 15 49.94 -37.60 -18.75
C PHE A 15 48.45 -37.49 -18.72
N VAL A 16 47.84 -37.91 -17.63
CA VAL A 16 46.43 -37.68 -17.34
C VAL A 16 46.35 -36.59 -16.26
N GLN A 17 45.74 -35.50 -16.59
CA GLN A 17 45.40 -34.45 -15.61
C GLN A 17 44.14 -34.89 -14.84
N ILE A 18 44.23 -34.97 -13.52
CA ILE A 18 43.12 -35.20 -12.63
C ILE A 18 42.82 -33.93 -11.90
N ASN A 19 41.65 -33.34 -12.12
CA ASN A 19 41.15 -32.23 -11.36
C ASN A 19 40.29 -32.75 -10.21
N LEU A 20 40.53 -32.27 -9.00
CA LEU A 20 39.72 -32.55 -7.82
C LEU A 20 38.99 -31.27 -7.43
N PHE A 21 37.69 -31.37 -7.28
CA PHE A 21 36.84 -30.27 -6.85
C PHE A 21 36.32 -30.55 -5.45
N SER A 22 36.02 -29.50 -4.70
CA SER A 22 35.30 -29.60 -3.43
C SER A 22 33.91 -30.18 -3.67
N GLU A 23 33.41 -30.97 -2.71
CA GLU A 23 32.06 -31.49 -2.76
C GLU A 23 31.04 -30.37 -2.66
N SER A 24 30.02 -30.36 -3.50
CA SER A 24 28.95 -29.38 -3.49
C SER A 24 27.75 -29.93 -2.71
N TYR A 25 27.09 -29.07 -1.94
CA TYR A 25 25.88 -29.38 -1.21
C TYR A 25 24.80 -28.38 -1.59
N ALA A 26 23.59 -28.84 -1.89
CA ALA A 26 22.39 -28.01 -2.07
C ALA A 26 21.49 -28.22 -0.86
N TYR A 27 21.41 -27.22 0.00
CA TYR A 27 20.58 -27.27 1.19
C TYR A 27 19.13 -26.97 0.83
N THR A 28 18.22 -27.52 1.65
CA THR A 28 16.78 -27.21 1.54
C THR A 28 16.53 -25.79 2.03
N THR A 29 15.60 -25.13 1.38
CA THR A 29 15.17 -23.77 1.70
C THR A 29 13.66 -23.72 1.86
N ASP A 30 13.15 -22.63 2.41
CA ASP A 30 11.72 -22.35 2.48
C ASP A 30 11.16 -22.04 1.08
N ASP A 31 9.86 -22.20 0.92
CA ASP A 31 9.16 -21.85 -0.31
C ASP A 31 9.14 -20.33 -0.52
N ILE A 32 9.02 -19.87 -1.77
CA ILE A 32 8.81 -18.46 -2.09
C ILE A 32 7.32 -18.24 -2.31
N ILE A 33 6.72 -17.42 -1.48
CA ILE A 33 5.30 -17.07 -1.55
C ILE A 33 5.21 -15.59 -1.93
N THR A 34 4.37 -15.25 -2.90
CA THR A 34 4.06 -13.87 -3.29
C THR A 34 2.57 -13.68 -3.45
N CYS A 35 2.14 -12.42 -3.44
CA CYS A 35 0.77 -12.08 -3.74
C CYS A 35 0.56 -11.93 -5.23
N ASP A 36 -0.66 -12.22 -5.69
CA ASP A 36 -1.08 -11.93 -7.06
C ASP A 36 -1.24 -10.41 -7.26
N ASP A 37 -1.03 -9.95 -8.46
CA ASP A 37 -1.33 -8.57 -8.82
C ASP A 37 -2.85 -8.39 -9.12
N SER A 38 -3.22 -7.24 -9.66
CA SER A 38 -4.61 -6.94 -9.99
C SER A 38 -5.21 -7.83 -11.09
N SER A 39 -4.40 -8.63 -11.81
CA SER A 39 -4.88 -9.57 -12.82
C SER A 39 -5.57 -10.79 -12.20
N ASN A 40 -5.15 -11.17 -10.99
CA ASN A 40 -5.64 -12.32 -10.22
C ASN A 40 -5.65 -13.62 -11.07
N ASP A 41 -4.55 -13.84 -11.80
CA ASP A 41 -4.41 -14.97 -12.70
C ASP A 41 -3.46 -16.07 -12.19
N GLY A 42 -2.86 -15.88 -11.01
CA GLY A 42 -1.92 -16.80 -10.38
C GLY A 42 -0.54 -16.84 -11.06
N ILE A 43 -0.21 -15.81 -11.84
CA ILE A 43 1.06 -15.71 -12.58
C ILE A 43 1.83 -14.49 -12.11
N GLU A 44 3.00 -14.72 -11.50
CA GLU A 44 3.86 -13.67 -10.99
C GLU A 44 5.32 -13.89 -11.30
N ASN A 45 6.11 -12.85 -11.11
CA ASN A 45 7.55 -12.91 -11.33
C ASN A 45 8.28 -13.09 -10.01
N PHE A 46 9.18 -14.09 -9.96
CA PHE A 46 9.91 -14.50 -8.78
C PHE A 46 11.40 -14.24 -8.94
N ASP A 47 12.01 -13.53 -7.98
CA ASP A 47 13.48 -13.48 -7.85
C ASP A 47 13.97 -14.73 -7.11
N LEU A 48 14.43 -15.73 -7.87
CA LEU A 48 14.94 -16.97 -7.30
C LEU A 48 16.24 -16.78 -6.52
N THR A 49 16.98 -15.67 -6.75
CA THR A 49 18.27 -15.43 -6.11
C THR A 49 18.18 -15.21 -4.61
N ILE A 50 17.00 -14.85 -4.09
CA ILE A 50 16.77 -14.70 -2.64
C ILE A 50 17.06 -15.99 -1.86
N GLN A 51 17.02 -17.14 -2.55
CA GLN A 51 17.31 -18.45 -1.94
C GLN A 51 18.79 -18.86 -2.03
N ASN A 52 19.62 -18.13 -2.77
CA ASN A 52 21.02 -18.53 -3.00
C ASN A 52 21.80 -18.76 -1.71
N GLU A 53 21.67 -17.87 -0.73
CA GLU A 53 22.39 -17.96 0.54
C GLU A 53 21.99 -19.21 1.33
N ASN A 54 20.70 -19.50 1.40
CA ASN A 54 20.16 -20.67 2.08
C ASN A 54 20.58 -21.97 1.37
N ILE A 55 20.46 -22.01 0.03
CA ILE A 55 20.83 -23.18 -0.79
C ILE A 55 22.33 -23.47 -0.70
N LEU A 56 23.17 -22.44 -0.67
CA LEU A 56 24.62 -22.60 -0.50
C LEU A 56 25.01 -23.02 0.92
N GLY A 57 24.21 -22.66 1.94
CA GLY A 57 24.46 -23.08 3.34
C GLY A 57 25.83 -22.72 3.87
N GLY A 58 26.40 -21.57 3.43
CA GLY A 58 27.71 -21.08 3.83
C GLY A 58 28.88 -21.53 2.94
N GLN A 59 28.65 -22.24 1.83
CA GLN A 59 29.65 -22.48 0.79
C GLN A 59 30.00 -21.16 0.10
N ASP A 60 31.28 -20.99 -0.30
CA ASP A 60 31.74 -19.74 -0.93
C ASP A 60 31.09 -19.53 -2.30
N PRO A 61 30.32 -18.42 -2.49
CA PRO A 61 29.69 -18.12 -3.77
C PRO A 61 30.66 -17.80 -4.91
N ASN A 62 31.96 -17.62 -4.62
CA ASN A 62 32.99 -17.52 -5.63
C ASN A 62 33.50 -18.88 -6.12
N GLU A 63 33.25 -19.94 -5.37
CA GLU A 63 33.62 -21.32 -5.73
C GLU A 63 32.44 -22.15 -6.22
N PHE A 64 31.21 -21.82 -5.74
CA PHE A 64 30.00 -22.56 -6.08
C PHE A 64 28.96 -21.66 -6.72
N SER A 65 28.32 -22.15 -7.77
CA SER A 65 27.21 -21.48 -8.46
C SER A 65 25.89 -22.20 -8.19
N VAL A 66 24.81 -21.42 -8.12
CA VAL A 66 23.44 -21.92 -8.07
C VAL A 66 22.77 -21.70 -9.43
N SER A 67 22.12 -22.70 -9.96
CA SER A 67 21.31 -22.61 -11.19
C SER A 67 19.96 -23.27 -10.94
N TYR A 68 18.92 -22.77 -11.64
CA TYR A 68 17.54 -23.14 -11.41
C TYR A 68 16.92 -23.82 -12.63
N TYR A 69 15.97 -24.75 -12.39
CA TYR A 69 15.35 -25.60 -13.41
C TYR A 69 13.90 -25.90 -13.07
N GLU A 70 13.08 -26.11 -14.11
CA GLU A 70 11.68 -26.53 -13.95
C GLU A 70 11.53 -28.04 -13.68
N SER A 71 12.54 -28.83 -14.02
CA SER A 71 12.48 -30.28 -13.84
C SER A 71 13.74 -30.85 -13.20
N LEU A 72 13.57 -31.96 -12.47
CA LEU A 72 14.71 -32.70 -11.92
C LEU A 72 15.63 -33.27 -13.03
N GLU A 73 15.07 -33.66 -14.19
CA GLU A 73 15.83 -34.21 -15.31
C GLU A 73 16.77 -33.14 -15.89
N ASP A 74 16.28 -31.91 -16.08
CA ASP A 74 17.07 -30.78 -16.55
C ASP A 74 18.16 -30.41 -15.55
N ALA A 75 17.80 -30.37 -14.24
CA ALA A 75 18.75 -30.10 -13.16
C ALA A 75 19.87 -31.14 -13.11
N GLN A 76 19.56 -32.43 -13.30
CA GLN A 76 20.56 -33.50 -13.35
C GLN A 76 21.45 -33.39 -14.60
N ALA A 77 20.86 -33.03 -15.73
CA ALA A 77 21.58 -32.87 -16.99
C ALA A 77 22.37 -31.55 -17.09
N GLY A 78 22.04 -30.57 -16.27
CA GLY A 78 22.58 -29.20 -16.33
C GLY A 78 22.17 -28.47 -17.61
N ASN A 79 20.99 -28.74 -18.14
CA ASN A 79 20.46 -28.18 -19.38
C ASN A 79 19.17 -27.39 -19.08
N ASN A 80 18.79 -26.46 -19.97
CA ASN A 80 17.53 -25.72 -19.89
C ASN A 80 17.37 -24.95 -18.55
N THR A 81 18.43 -24.27 -18.13
CA THR A 81 18.38 -23.38 -16.95
C THR A 81 17.32 -22.29 -17.16
N VAL A 82 16.54 -22.00 -16.13
CA VAL A 82 15.61 -20.86 -16.12
C VAL A 82 16.33 -19.58 -15.71
N SER A 83 15.73 -18.44 -16.04
CA SER A 83 16.19 -17.13 -15.56
C SER A 83 16.07 -17.06 -14.03
N THR A 84 16.95 -16.33 -13.38
CA THR A 84 16.84 -16.01 -11.95
C THR A 84 15.64 -15.10 -11.66
N ASP A 85 15.24 -14.31 -12.64
CA ASP A 85 14.00 -13.55 -12.69
C ASP A 85 12.99 -14.38 -13.50
N TYR A 86 12.15 -15.13 -12.79
CA TYR A 86 11.38 -16.23 -13.36
C TYR A 86 9.87 -16.02 -13.17
N THR A 87 9.12 -16.07 -14.27
CA THR A 87 7.65 -16.05 -14.24
C THR A 87 7.13 -17.48 -14.16
N ASN A 88 6.29 -17.79 -13.18
CA ASN A 88 5.74 -19.14 -13.02
C ASN A 88 4.81 -19.51 -14.19
N THR A 89 4.77 -20.80 -14.49
CA THR A 89 3.92 -21.39 -15.57
C THR A 89 2.77 -22.22 -15.00
N SER A 90 2.78 -22.46 -13.71
CA SER A 90 1.71 -23.09 -12.93
C SER A 90 1.76 -22.59 -11.50
N ASN A 91 0.65 -22.68 -10.76
CA ASN A 91 0.55 -22.26 -9.38
C ASN A 91 -0.09 -23.36 -8.51
N PRO A 92 0.59 -23.89 -7.47
CA PRO A 92 2.02 -23.71 -7.17
C PRO A 92 2.93 -24.40 -8.17
N GLN A 93 4.22 -24.02 -8.21
CA GLN A 93 5.21 -24.62 -9.11
C GLN A 93 6.48 -25.03 -8.35
N GLN A 94 6.99 -26.22 -8.64
CA GLN A 94 8.25 -26.68 -8.07
C GLN A 94 9.44 -26.20 -8.91
N ILE A 95 10.47 -25.68 -8.24
CA ILE A 95 11.75 -25.27 -8.81
C ILE A 95 12.85 -26.15 -8.21
N PHE A 96 13.76 -26.59 -9.08
CA PHE A 96 14.95 -27.34 -8.69
C PHE A 96 16.18 -26.44 -8.74
N ALA A 97 16.96 -26.44 -7.67
CA ALA A 97 18.20 -25.69 -7.56
C ALA A 97 19.39 -26.65 -7.60
N ARG A 98 20.31 -26.43 -8.53
CA ARG A 98 21.57 -27.18 -8.66
C ARG A 98 22.73 -26.33 -8.17
N VAL A 99 23.50 -26.87 -7.24
CA VAL A 99 24.77 -26.30 -6.76
C VAL A 99 25.92 -27.07 -7.40
N GLU A 100 26.83 -26.38 -8.05
CA GLU A 100 27.99 -26.96 -8.71
C GLU A 100 29.21 -26.09 -8.53
N HIS A 101 30.40 -26.72 -8.38
CA HIS A 101 31.66 -25.99 -8.35
C HIS A 101 31.88 -25.29 -9.70
N ILE A 102 32.24 -24.01 -9.69
CA ILE A 102 32.33 -23.17 -10.90
C ILE A 102 33.26 -23.79 -11.96
N ASP A 103 34.41 -24.30 -11.55
CA ASP A 103 35.36 -24.93 -12.46
C ASP A 103 34.92 -26.34 -12.95
N ALA A 104 33.88 -26.91 -12.36
CA ALA A 104 33.31 -28.19 -12.76
C ALA A 104 32.15 -28.06 -13.77
N ILE A 105 31.65 -26.86 -14.00
CA ILE A 105 30.51 -26.61 -14.89
C ILE A 105 30.81 -27.12 -16.29
N GLY A 106 29.91 -27.96 -16.83
CA GLY A 106 30.02 -28.57 -18.15
C GLY A 106 31.07 -29.68 -18.28
N SER A 107 31.70 -30.13 -17.19
CA SER A 107 32.74 -31.15 -17.18
C SER A 107 32.21 -32.58 -17.15
N ASN A 108 30.91 -32.85 -17.04
CA ASN A 108 30.31 -34.15 -16.74
C ASN A 108 30.90 -34.85 -15.49
N SER A 109 31.45 -34.03 -14.56
CA SER A 109 32.16 -34.51 -13.38
C SER A 109 31.24 -35.22 -12.37
N GLY A 110 29.93 -34.99 -12.43
CA GLY A 110 28.96 -35.46 -11.44
C GLY A 110 29.10 -34.75 -10.07
N CYS A 111 29.92 -33.71 -9.98
CA CYS A 111 30.17 -32.96 -8.76
C CYS A 111 29.13 -31.83 -8.59
N TYR A 112 27.88 -32.22 -8.42
CA TYR A 112 26.78 -31.30 -8.16
C TYR A 112 25.83 -31.90 -7.10
N SER A 113 25.06 -31.05 -6.48
CA SER A 113 23.97 -31.41 -5.59
C SER A 113 22.69 -30.66 -5.97
N ILE A 114 21.53 -31.25 -5.71
CA ILE A 114 20.23 -30.67 -6.09
C ILE A 114 19.34 -30.61 -4.87
N SER A 115 18.71 -29.48 -4.66
CA SER A 115 17.56 -29.28 -3.76
C SER A 115 16.35 -28.78 -4.56
N ASN A 116 15.23 -28.60 -3.89
CA ASN A 116 14.03 -28.03 -4.51
C ASN A 116 13.23 -27.23 -3.47
N PHE A 117 12.39 -26.33 -3.96
CA PHE A 117 11.42 -25.55 -3.21
C PHE A 117 10.22 -25.25 -4.09
N MET A 118 9.13 -24.78 -3.49
CA MET A 118 7.96 -24.32 -4.24
C MET A 118 8.01 -22.81 -4.41
N ILE A 119 7.46 -22.35 -5.53
CA ILE A 119 7.03 -20.96 -5.72
C ILE A 119 5.51 -20.98 -5.79
N GLU A 120 4.87 -20.05 -5.07
CA GLU A 120 3.41 -20.00 -4.94
C GLU A 120 2.91 -18.57 -4.96
N VAL A 121 1.88 -18.33 -5.74
CA VAL A 121 1.12 -17.10 -5.75
C VAL A 121 -0.12 -17.32 -4.89
N THR A 122 -0.28 -16.53 -3.85
CA THR A 122 -1.41 -16.62 -2.91
C THR A 122 -2.17 -15.32 -2.94
N GLY A 123 -3.46 -15.27 -2.76
CA GLY A 123 -4.28 -14.08 -2.63
C GLY A 123 -3.93 -12.87 -3.52
N ALA A 124 -4.87 -11.99 -3.72
CA ALA A 124 -4.64 -10.77 -4.50
C ALA A 124 -4.24 -9.59 -3.59
N VAL A 125 -3.35 -8.73 -4.05
CA VAL A 125 -3.15 -7.43 -3.42
C VAL A 125 -4.38 -6.56 -3.74
N PRO A 126 -5.18 -6.15 -2.74
CA PRO A 126 -6.34 -5.31 -2.98
C PRO A 126 -5.92 -3.92 -3.44
N ASP A 127 -6.74 -3.29 -4.27
CA ASP A 127 -6.57 -1.88 -4.63
C ASP A 127 -7.33 -1.01 -3.61
N ALA A 128 -6.62 -0.37 -2.69
CA ALA A 128 -7.21 0.47 -1.65
C ALA A 128 -7.30 1.93 -2.11
N ILE A 129 -8.50 2.36 -2.50
CA ILE A 129 -8.74 3.75 -2.92
C ILE A 129 -8.85 4.65 -1.68
N SER A 130 -8.21 5.81 -1.75
CA SER A 130 -8.33 6.83 -0.70
C SER A 130 -9.65 7.59 -0.85
N PRO A 131 -10.59 7.55 0.13
CA PRO A 131 -11.67 8.53 0.20
C PRO A 131 -11.13 9.95 0.24
N VAL A 132 -11.85 10.91 -0.33
CA VAL A 132 -11.40 12.32 -0.33
C VAL A 132 -11.32 12.85 1.10
N GLU A 133 -12.42 12.80 1.82
CA GLU A 133 -12.56 13.17 3.25
C GLU A 133 -13.87 12.54 3.73
N TYR A 134 -13.92 12.13 4.99
CA TYR A 134 -15.19 11.76 5.62
C TYR A 134 -15.67 12.92 6.51
N ILE A 135 -16.67 13.65 6.03
CA ILE A 135 -17.17 14.87 6.68
C ILE A 135 -18.48 14.57 7.40
N VAL A 136 -18.54 14.93 8.69
CA VAL A 136 -19.76 14.86 9.50
C VAL A 136 -20.11 16.25 10.01
N CYS A 137 -21.35 16.67 9.70
CA CYS A 137 -21.90 17.96 10.10
C CYS A 137 -23.04 17.74 11.07
N GLU A 138 -22.79 17.90 12.36
CA GLU A 138 -23.85 17.80 13.36
C GLU A 138 -24.62 19.12 13.50
N PRO A 139 -25.96 19.07 13.63
CA PRO A 139 -26.77 20.30 13.65
C PRO A 139 -26.65 21.13 14.93
N ILE A 140 -26.05 20.63 16.02
CA ILE A 140 -26.34 21.22 17.34
C ILE A 140 -25.10 21.51 18.20
N PHE A 141 -23.88 20.97 17.96
CA PHE A 141 -22.82 21.05 18.95
C PHE A 141 -21.56 21.80 18.54
N SER A 142 -21.03 22.55 19.51
CA SER A 142 -19.70 23.17 19.50
C SER A 142 -18.57 22.20 19.85
N SER A 143 -18.80 20.90 19.75
CA SER A 143 -17.78 19.88 20.00
C SER A 143 -17.01 19.58 18.71
N ASN A 144 -15.68 19.55 18.81
CA ASN A 144 -14.82 19.11 17.72
C ASN A 144 -14.77 17.58 17.59
N ASN A 145 -15.46 16.86 18.47
CA ASN A 145 -15.46 15.41 18.55
C ASN A 145 -16.83 14.89 18.12
N GLN A 146 -16.83 13.96 17.18
CA GLN A 146 -18.01 13.27 16.65
C GLN A 146 -17.73 11.79 16.49
N ILE A 147 -18.79 10.98 16.48
CA ILE A 147 -18.69 9.56 16.17
C ILE A 147 -18.80 9.39 14.66
N PHE A 148 -17.84 8.68 14.08
CA PHE A 148 -17.76 8.32 12.68
C PHE A 148 -18.01 6.82 12.53
N ASP A 149 -18.88 6.45 11.60
CA ASP A 149 -19.07 5.06 11.19
C ASP A 149 -18.04 4.72 10.09
N LEU A 150 -16.87 4.20 10.50
CA LEU A 150 -15.76 3.94 9.60
C LEU A 150 -16.14 2.91 8.53
N ASP A 151 -16.97 1.90 8.86
CA ASP A 151 -17.41 0.86 7.92
C ASP A 151 -18.21 1.44 6.75
N SER A 152 -18.82 2.62 6.91
CA SER A 152 -19.50 3.33 5.82
C SER A 152 -18.58 3.71 4.66
N GLN A 153 -17.25 3.69 4.88
CA GLN A 153 -16.25 4.00 3.84
C GLN A 153 -15.79 2.75 3.07
N ASN A 154 -16.14 1.54 3.50
CA ASN A 154 -15.68 0.29 2.91
C ASN A 154 -15.97 0.19 1.40
N GLU A 155 -17.18 0.58 0.96
CA GLU A 155 -17.53 0.53 -0.46
C GLU A 155 -16.70 1.51 -1.31
N ILE A 156 -16.36 2.67 -0.75
CA ILE A 156 -15.53 3.68 -1.43
C ILE A 156 -14.09 3.19 -1.53
N ILE A 157 -13.56 2.64 -0.42
CA ILE A 157 -12.19 2.13 -0.35
C ILE A 157 -11.98 0.97 -1.32
N LEU A 158 -12.96 0.08 -1.45
CA LEU A 158 -12.88 -1.09 -2.33
C LEU A 158 -13.18 -0.79 -3.81
N ASP A 159 -13.80 0.35 -4.13
CA ASP A 159 -14.14 0.78 -5.51
C ASP A 159 -14.74 -0.34 -6.39
N GLY A 160 -15.69 -1.07 -5.82
CA GLY A 160 -16.40 -2.15 -6.54
C GLY A 160 -15.73 -3.52 -6.47
N GLN A 161 -14.61 -3.69 -5.77
CA GLN A 161 -14.06 -5.00 -5.44
C GLN A 161 -15.01 -5.77 -4.50
N ASN A 162 -14.93 -7.10 -4.51
CA ASN A 162 -15.81 -7.93 -3.70
C ASN A 162 -15.49 -7.80 -2.20
N VAL A 163 -16.40 -7.22 -1.42
CA VAL A 163 -16.24 -7.02 0.04
C VAL A 163 -16.02 -8.32 0.83
N GLU A 164 -16.47 -9.47 0.33
CA GLU A 164 -16.30 -10.76 1.02
C GLU A 164 -14.86 -11.31 0.86
N SER A 165 -14.11 -10.79 -0.09
CA SER A 165 -12.74 -11.22 -0.35
C SER A 165 -11.71 -10.49 0.49
N PHE A 166 -12.08 -9.34 1.09
CA PHE A 166 -11.15 -8.48 1.78
C PHE A 166 -11.62 -8.13 3.19
N ASN A 167 -10.65 -8.05 4.10
CA ASN A 167 -10.83 -7.53 5.45
C ASN A 167 -10.30 -6.10 5.51
N ILE A 168 -11.10 -5.15 5.99
CA ILE A 168 -10.73 -3.74 6.11
C ILE A 168 -10.58 -3.41 7.58
N THR A 169 -9.45 -2.84 7.94
CA THR A 169 -9.18 -2.34 9.30
C THR A 169 -8.68 -0.91 9.26
N TYR A 170 -9.03 -0.16 10.31
CA TYR A 170 -8.74 1.25 10.47
C TYR A 170 -7.77 1.47 11.61
N HIS A 171 -6.83 2.41 11.48
CA HIS A 171 -5.72 2.59 12.41
C HIS A 171 -5.41 4.08 12.61
N LEU A 172 -4.80 4.41 13.78
CA LEU A 172 -4.36 5.76 14.09
C LEU A 172 -3.02 6.14 13.48
N SER A 173 -2.22 5.16 13.08
CA SER A 173 -0.90 5.37 12.49
C SER A 173 -0.67 4.49 11.28
N GLU A 174 0.20 4.95 10.38
CA GLU A 174 0.65 4.17 9.23
C GLU A 174 1.36 2.88 9.68
N GLU A 175 2.16 2.92 10.76
CA GLU A 175 2.85 1.76 11.32
C GLU A 175 1.87 0.68 11.78
N ASP A 176 0.77 1.07 12.46
CA ASP A 176 -0.27 0.13 12.86
C ASP A 176 -1.00 -0.47 11.65
N ALA A 177 -1.29 0.33 10.62
CA ALA A 177 -1.91 -0.16 9.39
C ALA A 177 -1.00 -1.15 8.64
N LEU A 178 0.30 -0.86 8.52
CA LEU A 178 1.27 -1.76 7.89
C LEU A 178 1.41 -3.09 8.65
N SER A 179 1.38 -3.04 9.97
CA SER A 179 1.52 -4.24 10.81
C SER A 179 0.20 -4.96 11.15
N GLY A 180 -0.95 -4.33 10.82
CA GLY A 180 -2.28 -4.85 11.20
C GLY A 180 -2.58 -4.81 12.70
N ASN A 181 -1.81 -4.03 13.47
CA ASN A 181 -1.97 -3.92 14.93
C ASN A 181 -2.93 -2.80 15.33
N ASN A 182 -3.49 -2.90 16.54
CA ASN A 182 -4.31 -1.88 17.17
C ASN A 182 -5.46 -1.34 16.26
N PRO A 183 -6.29 -2.20 15.65
CA PRO A 183 -7.40 -1.74 14.83
C PRO A 183 -8.41 -0.94 15.67
N LEU A 184 -9.00 0.08 15.07
CA LEU A 184 -10.07 0.89 15.65
C LEU A 184 -11.40 0.16 15.58
N GLU A 185 -12.30 0.50 16.50
CA GLU A 185 -13.70 0.09 16.41
C GLU A 185 -14.40 0.84 15.27
N SER A 186 -15.39 0.20 14.64
CA SER A 186 -16.14 0.76 13.52
C SER A 186 -16.83 2.09 13.88
N GLN A 187 -17.34 2.23 15.10
CA GLN A 187 -17.88 3.48 15.64
C GLN A 187 -16.79 4.23 16.41
N TYR A 188 -16.12 5.12 15.71
CA TYR A 188 -14.93 5.82 16.23
C TYR A 188 -15.20 7.29 16.53
N GLU A 189 -14.89 7.75 17.76
CA GLU A 189 -14.91 9.16 18.13
C GLU A 189 -13.55 9.79 17.84
N ASN A 190 -13.53 10.84 16.99
CA ASN A 190 -12.28 11.54 16.66
C ASN A 190 -11.71 12.29 17.87
N ILE A 191 -10.39 12.37 17.97
CA ILE A 191 -9.65 13.08 19.04
C ILE A 191 -9.08 14.42 18.58
N THR A 192 -8.95 14.64 17.30
CA THR A 192 -8.55 15.91 16.67
C THR A 192 -9.43 16.21 15.48
N ASN A 193 -9.47 17.46 15.02
CA ASN A 193 -10.21 17.87 13.83
C ASN A 193 -9.35 18.82 12.97
N PRO A 194 -8.95 18.42 11.73
CA PRO A 194 -9.15 17.09 11.14
C PRO A 194 -8.33 16.01 11.82
N GLN A 195 -8.68 14.74 11.54
CA GLN A 195 -7.91 13.60 11.99
C GLN A 195 -7.71 12.59 10.85
N THR A 196 -6.46 12.27 10.56
CA THR A 196 -6.13 11.23 9.57
C THR A 196 -6.36 9.85 10.15
N ILE A 197 -7.02 8.99 9.38
CA ILE A 197 -7.20 7.56 9.62
C ILE A 197 -6.45 6.80 8.54
N HIS A 198 -5.65 5.82 8.96
CA HIS A 198 -4.94 4.90 8.09
C HIS A 198 -5.76 3.62 7.94
N VAL A 199 -5.81 3.10 6.73
CA VAL A 199 -6.62 1.93 6.38
C VAL A 199 -5.70 0.82 5.90
N ARG A 200 -5.95 -0.39 6.35
CA ARG A 200 -5.39 -1.62 5.79
C ARG A 200 -6.51 -2.42 5.15
N VAL A 201 -6.31 -2.81 3.92
CA VAL A 201 -7.16 -3.75 3.20
C VAL A 201 -6.34 -4.99 2.94
N GLU A 202 -6.77 -6.15 3.38
CA GLU A 202 -6.03 -7.41 3.22
C GLU A 202 -6.93 -8.53 2.68
N ASP A 203 -6.35 -9.47 1.94
CA ASP A 203 -7.05 -10.65 1.46
C ASP A 203 -7.44 -11.56 2.62
N THR A 204 -8.69 -12.05 2.65
CA THR A 204 -9.20 -12.90 3.74
C THR A 204 -8.54 -14.27 3.82
N ASN A 205 -7.87 -14.73 2.75
CA ASN A 205 -7.20 -16.02 2.66
C ASN A 205 -5.68 -15.91 2.69
N ALA A 206 -5.13 -14.72 2.44
CA ALA A 206 -3.70 -14.44 2.38
C ALA A 206 -3.37 -13.12 3.08
N PHE A 207 -3.27 -13.15 4.41
CA PHE A 207 -3.09 -11.96 5.27
C PHE A 207 -1.83 -11.13 4.98
N GLU A 208 -0.87 -11.70 4.27
CA GLU A 208 0.32 -10.95 3.82
C GLU A 208 0.06 -10.13 2.55
N CYS A 209 -1.07 -10.42 1.86
CA CYS A 209 -1.50 -9.70 0.67
C CYS A 209 -2.42 -8.55 1.05
N TYR A 210 -1.84 -7.38 1.24
CA TYR A 210 -2.56 -6.19 1.68
C TYR A 210 -2.09 -4.93 0.95
N SER A 211 -2.92 -3.92 0.98
CA SER A 211 -2.56 -2.54 0.65
C SER A 211 -3.01 -1.59 1.75
N THR A 212 -2.47 -0.39 1.75
CA THR A 212 -2.83 0.65 2.71
C THR A 212 -3.19 1.95 2.00
N THR A 213 -4.13 2.69 2.61
CA THR A 213 -4.50 4.03 2.19
C THR A 213 -4.79 4.89 3.42
N SER A 214 -5.20 6.14 3.23
CA SER A 214 -5.60 7.01 4.34
C SER A 214 -6.60 8.06 3.89
N PHE A 215 -7.39 8.59 4.83
CA PHE A 215 -8.29 9.70 4.61
C PHE A 215 -8.49 10.51 5.91
N ASP A 216 -9.04 11.71 5.79
CA ASP A 216 -9.28 12.56 6.93
C ASP A 216 -10.74 12.50 7.40
N LEU A 217 -10.91 12.37 8.72
CA LEU A 217 -12.17 12.66 9.41
C LEU A 217 -12.27 14.14 9.65
N VAL A 218 -13.37 14.75 9.23
CA VAL A 218 -13.59 16.19 9.36
C VAL A 218 -14.94 16.46 10.03
N VAL A 219 -14.91 17.17 11.15
CA VAL A 219 -16.12 17.71 11.76
C VAL A 219 -16.37 19.11 11.22
N CYS A 220 -17.55 19.33 10.65
CA CYS A 220 -17.93 20.64 10.14
C CYS A 220 -17.91 21.70 11.24
N GLN A 221 -17.33 22.83 10.90
CA GLN A 221 -17.33 24.00 11.79
C GLN A 221 -17.90 25.22 11.06
N ILE A 222 -18.69 26.00 11.76
CA ILE A 222 -19.09 27.32 11.30
C ILE A 222 -18.13 28.33 11.92
N PRO A 223 -17.38 29.10 11.13
CA PRO A 223 -16.42 30.05 11.66
C PRO A 223 -17.08 31.11 12.54
N GLU A 224 -16.49 31.37 13.72
CA GLU A 224 -16.92 32.47 14.58
C GLU A 224 -16.36 33.84 14.14
N GLY A 225 -15.46 33.87 13.17
CA GLY A 225 -14.89 35.10 12.64
C GLY A 225 -14.31 34.97 11.25
N ILE A 226 -14.30 36.09 10.54
CA ILE A 226 -13.61 36.25 9.27
C ILE A 226 -12.72 37.49 9.30
N SER A 227 -11.61 37.41 8.55
CA SER A 227 -10.65 38.52 8.41
C SER A 227 -10.30 38.75 6.93
N PRO A 228 -11.21 39.36 6.15
CA PRO A 228 -11.01 39.53 4.71
C PRO A 228 -9.91 40.57 4.39
N ASN A 229 -8.66 40.13 4.46
CA ASN A 229 -7.47 40.95 4.21
C ASN A 229 -6.61 40.41 3.07
N ASN A 230 -7.05 39.30 2.40
CA ASN A 230 -6.39 38.60 1.31
C ASN A 230 -5.03 37.98 1.69
N ASP A 231 -4.88 37.53 2.95
CA ASP A 231 -3.70 36.76 3.37
C ASP A 231 -3.86 35.23 3.18
N GLY A 232 -5.06 34.79 2.74
CA GLY A 232 -5.39 33.40 2.50
C GLY A 232 -5.94 32.66 3.75
N TYR A 233 -6.11 33.33 4.88
CA TYR A 233 -6.64 32.76 6.11
C TYR A 233 -7.91 33.47 6.58
N ASN A 234 -8.99 32.72 6.74
CA ASN A 234 -10.29 33.24 7.21
C ASN A 234 -10.81 34.44 6.42
N ASP A 235 -10.42 34.58 5.17
CA ASP A 235 -10.87 35.67 4.30
C ASP A 235 -12.37 35.61 4.00
N ARG A 236 -12.95 34.39 4.11
CA ARG A 236 -14.34 34.09 3.74
C ARG A 236 -15.07 33.36 4.86
N PHE A 237 -16.38 33.50 4.84
CA PHE A 237 -17.25 32.72 5.71
C PHE A 237 -17.49 31.35 5.05
N GLU A 238 -16.52 30.45 5.23
CA GLU A 238 -16.53 29.12 4.64
C GLU A 238 -17.39 28.18 5.48
N LEU A 239 -18.35 27.50 4.83
CA LEU A 239 -19.28 26.56 5.45
C LEU A 239 -19.03 25.14 4.90
N LYS A 240 -17.77 24.74 4.89
CA LYS A 240 -17.33 23.45 4.35
C LYS A 240 -18.14 22.29 4.95
N GLY A 241 -18.64 21.42 4.08
CA GLY A 241 -19.43 20.25 4.45
C GLY A 241 -20.93 20.49 4.55
N TYR A 242 -21.37 21.78 4.61
CA TYR A 242 -22.81 22.12 4.56
C TYR A 242 -23.24 22.41 3.12
N ASP A 243 -24.31 21.75 2.64
CA ASP A 243 -24.97 22.10 1.38
C ASP A 243 -25.89 23.31 1.62
N VAL A 244 -25.29 24.51 1.61
CA VAL A 244 -26.02 25.74 2.02
C VAL A 244 -26.94 26.24 0.93
N LYS A 245 -28.23 26.03 1.09
CA LYS A 245 -29.29 26.51 0.17
C LYS A 245 -29.49 27.99 0.27
N SER A 246 -29.34 28.59 1.44
CA SER A 246 -29.55 30.03 1.68
C SER A 246 -28.71 30.53 2.86
N LEU A 247 -28.04 31.67 2.67
CA LEU A 247 -27.35 32.43 3.70
C LEU A 247 -27.98 33.81 3.80
N LYS A 248 -28.28 34.24 5.03
CA LYS A 248 -28.70 35.62 5.37
C LYS A 248 -27.82 36.13 6.50
N ILE A 249 -27.33 37.37 6.36
CA ILE A 249 -26.52 38.04 7.37
C ILE A 249 -27.24 39.30 7.86
N TYR A 250 -27.31 39.45 9.15
CA TYR A 250 -27.99 40.58 9.80
C TYR A 250 -27.01 41.33 10.70
N ASN A 251 -27.22 42.64 10.84
CA ASN A 251 -26.50 43.42 11.81
C ASN A 251 -27.12 43.26 13.22
N ARG A 252 -26.49 43.83 14.23
CA ARG A 252 -26.97 43.81 15.65
C ARG A 252 -28.35 44.39 15.88
N TYR A 253 -28.92 45.12 14.92
CA TYR A 253 -30.26 45.68 14.99
C TYR A 253 -31.31 44.84 14.23
N GLY A 254 -30.93 43.67 13.76
CA GLY A 254 -31.79 42.77 12.97
C GLY A 254 -32.02 43.22 11.54
N LYS A 255 -31.28 44.21 11.02
CA LYS A 255 -31.38 44.62 9.65
C LYS A 255 -30.61 43.65 8.75
N LEU A 256 -31.26 43.13 7.70
CA LEU A 256 -30.63 42.31 6.70
C LEU A 256 -29.53 43.12 5.94
N ILE A 257 -28.33 42.59 5.90
CA ILE A 257 -27.15 43.17 5.25
C ILE A 257 -26.78 42.41 3.99
N PHE A 258 -26.81 41.09 4.01
CA PHE A 258 -26.47 40.25 2.91
C PHE A 258 -27.44 39.05 2.84
N SER A 259 -27.78 38.62 1.61
CA SER A 259 -28.53 37.39 1.39
C SER A 259 -28.19 36.79 0.04
N THR A 260 -28.10 35.47 0.02
CA THR A 260 -27.91 34.71 -1.22
C THR A 260 -28.61 33.35 -1.14
N THR A 261 -28.88 32.77 -2.26
CA THR A 261 -29.30 31.36 -2.41
C THR A 261 -28.16 30.59 -3.05
N ASN A 262 -28.07 29.27 -2.76
CA ASN A 262 -26.98 28.42 -3.23
C ASN A 262 -25.61 29.03 -2.87
N TYR A 263 -25.37 29.20 -1.60
CA TYR A 263 -24.17 29.83 -1.09
C TYR A 263 -22.93 29.01 -1.47
N ALA A 264 -21.89 29.67 -1.96
CA ALA A 264 -20.66 29.04 -2.45
C ALA A 264 -19.43 29.67 -1.79
N ASP A 265 -19.45 29.82 -0.47
CA ASP A 265 -18.34 30.32 0.37
C ASP A 265 -17.73 31.66 -0.11
N ASN A 266 -18.56 32.56 -0.60
CA ASN A 266 -18.15 33.79 -1.23
C ASN A 266 -18.49 35.08 -0.47
N TRP A 267 -18.87 34.98 0.81
CA TRP A 267 -19.10 36.15 1.64
C TRP A 267 -17.81 36.56 2.37
N GLU A 268 -17.30 37.74 2.06
CA GLU A 268 -16.08 38.36 2.55
C GLU A 268 -16.38 39.62 3.40
N GLY A 269 -17.53 39.66 4.06
CA GLY A 269 -17.95 40.85 4.84
C GLY A 269 -18.46 41.98 3.96
N GLN A 270 -19.16 41.70 2.86
CA GLN A 270 -19.84 42.71 2.02
C GLN A 270 -21.34 42.69 2.24
N SER A 271 -21.96 43.85 1.99
CA SER A 271 -23.42 43.97 1.88
C SER A 271 -23.94 43.52 0.50
N ASN A 272 -25.25 43.43 0.34
CA ASN A 272 -25.88 43.16 -0.99
C ASN A 272 -25.47 44.15 -2.09
N ASP A 273 -25.12 45.39 -1.72
CA ASP A 273 -24.63 46.41 -2.63
C ASP A 273 -23.12 46.28 -2.93
N GLY A 274 -22.46 45.24 -2.43
CA GLY A 274 -21.02 45.01 -2.60
C GLY A 274 -20.12 45.88 -1.73
N ASN A 275 -20.68 46.70 -0.84
CA ASN A 275 -19.89 47.55 0.02
C ASN A 275 -19.38 46.79 1.25
N LYS A 276 -18.13 47.05 1.62
CA LYS A 276 -17.50 46.53 2.84
C LYS A 276 -18.29 46.97 4.08
N ILE A 277 -18.64 46.03 4.95
CA ILE A 277 -19.38 46.31 6.18
C ILE A 277 -18.42 46.69 7.30
N PRO A 278 -18.85 47.45 8.33
CA PRO A 278 -18.01 47.80 9.47
C PRO A 278 -17.52 46.59 10.26
N VAL A 279 -16.36 46.72 10.90
CA VAL A 279 -15.88 45.74 11.89
C VAL A 279 -16.94 45.54 12.97
N GLY A 280 -17.22 44.29 13.32
CA GLY A 280 -18.18 43.97 14.37
C GLY A 280 -18.82 42.60 14.25
N THR A 281 -19.74 42.32 15.19
CA THR A 281 -20.51 41.08 15.21
C THR A 281 -21.75 41.19 14.33
N TYR A 282 -21.92 40.17 13.50
CA TYR A 282 -23.09 39.96 12.64
C TYR A 282 -23.75 38.63 12.99
N PHE A 283 -25.02 38.48 12.65
CA PHE A 283 -25.77 37.26 12.89
C PHE A 283 -26.11 36.62 11.59
N TYR A 284 -25.88 35.29 11.50
CA TYR A 284 -26.25 34.56 10.33
C TYR A 284 -27.52 33.70 10.55
N HIS A 285 -28.22 33.44 9.47
CA HIS A 285 -29.23 32.41 9.35
C HIS A 285 -28.91 31.63 8.07
N ILE A 286 -28.66 30.34 8.19
CA ILE A 286 -28.43 29.43 7.08
C ILE A 286 -29.55 28.40 7.01
N ILE A 287 -29.89 28.04 5.76
CA ILE A 287 -30.69 26.86 5.45
C ILE A 287 -29.79 25.93 4.65
N TYR A 288 -29.63 24.70 5.09
CA TYR A 288 -28.68 23.75 4.52
C TYR A 288 -29.31 22.34 4.40
N ASP A 289 -28.67 21.48 3.64
CA ASP A 289 -29.09 20.08 3.37
C ASP A 289 -30.60 20.00 2.99
N GLU A 290 -31.37 19.15 3.67
CA GLU A 290 -32.81 18.97 3.43
C GLU A 290 -33.69 20.00 4.17
N ASN A 291 -33.31 21.29 4.15
CA ASN A 291 -33.97 22.41 4.81
C ASN A 291 -33.78 22.48 6.33
N LEU A 292 -32.66 21.99 6.83
CA LEU A 292 -32.21 22.27 8.18
C LEU A 292 -31.87 23.75 8.33
N GLU A 293 -32.15 24.32 9.50
CA GLU A 293 -31.89 25.73 9.77
C GLU A 293 -30.90 25.88 10.93
N LYS A 294 -29.95 26.81 10.78
CA LYS A 294 -29.05 27.20 11.87
C LYS A 294 -28.87 28.71 11.92
N THR A 295 -28.82 29.23 13.14
CA THR A 295 -28.52 30.64 13.41
C THR A 295 -27.32 30.73 14.34
N GLY A 296 -26.56 31.79 14.21
CA GLY A 296 -25.44 32.09 15.06
C GLY A 296 -24.86 33.47 14.77
N TRP A 297 -23.62 33.67 15.15
CA TRP A 297 -22.93 34.92 14.95
C TRP A 297 -21.59 34.73 14.30
N VAL A 298 -21.11 35.74 13.62
CA VAL A 298 -19.78 35.81 13.03
C VAL A 298 -19.19 37.20 13.26
N TYR A 299 -17.95 37.25 13.72
CA TYR A 299 -17.21 38.50 13.91
C TYR A 299 -16.42 38.84 12.65
N VAL A 300 -16.61 40.03 12.12
CA VAL A 300 -15.88 40.55 10.97
C VAL A 300 -14.80 41.50 11.44
N ASN A 301 -13.56 41.22 11.11
CA ASN A 301 -12.38 42.07 11.34
C ASN A 301 -11.58 42.15 10.01
N TYR A 302 -10.74 43.18 9.85
CA TYR A 302 -10.01 43.38 8.59
C TYR A 302 -8.53 43.66 8.87
#